data_d791ae300e2883a9ac78d0825d8aa86c
#
_entry.id   d791ae300e2883a9ac78d0825d8aa86c
#
_cell.length_a   1.000
_cell.length_b   1.000
_cell.length_c   1.000
_cell.angle_alpha   90.00
_cell.angle_beta   90.00
_cell.angle_gamma   90.00
#
_symmetry.space_group_name_H-M   'P 1'
#
loop_
_entity.id
_entity.type
_entity.pdbx_description
1 polymer ?
#
loop_
_entity_poly.entity_id
_entity_poly.type
_entity_poly.pdbx_seq_one_letter_code
_entity_poly.pdbx_strand_id
1 'polypeptide(L)'
;MIKIFFLSPILLFSLAVTLVSCDHDKDSSQAAVQVPASTTPSESPKLSLPPDSGPPPEFDSTRAFQYLKEVVAFGPRPVGNANHKKVEDYLLSHLKGDDVENDIFTADTPEGKFPVHNIVAKFPGTKDGIIVIASHYDTNYPLRNTSYVGANDGASSSALLLEIANQLHAKKLDGYSVWLVWDDAEEAVKSWTDADSLYGIRHLAEKWEADGTLKKIKAFLLADMIGDADLSIERDPNSTPWLEDVIYEAATRLGYQSHFFVHTVGGMEDDHIPFVKRGVPSADIIDFEYGYNNVFWHTPQDTVDKLSPKSLQIVGSTMLETIRILDKMDPLPPK
;
A
#
# COMPACT_ATOMS: atom_id res chain seq x y z
N MET A 1 -0.22 20.73 62.71
CA MET A 1 -0.97 21.95 63.05
C MET A 1 -1.18 22.73 61.76
N ILE A 2 -2.45 23.13 61.54
CA ILE A 2 -3.00 24.09 60.60
C ILE A 2 -2.98 23.65 59.10
N LYS A 3 -4.17 23.17 58.68
CA LYS A 3 -4.67 23.10 57.28
C LYS A 3 -5.18 24.50 56.90
N ILE A 4 -4.81 24.98 55.73
CA ILE A 4 -5.44 26.13 55.11
C ILE A 4 -6.08 25.65 53.80
N PHE A 5 -7.42 25.73 53.76
CA PHE A 5 -8.24 25.59 52.57
C PHE A 5 -8.31 26.92 51.83
N PHE A 6 -8.02 26.94 50.51
CA PHE A 6 -8.43 28.06 49.67
C PHE A 6 -9.57 27.62 48.75
N LEU A 7 -10.74 28.22 48.98
CA LEU A 7 -11.87 28.20 48.05
C LEU A 7 -11.61 29.22 46.93
N SER A 8 -11.78 28.86 45.71
CA SER A 8 -11.92 29.77 44.56
C SER A 8 -13.39 29.87 44.16
N PRO A 9 -13.89 31.08 43.85
CA PRO A 9 -15.28 31.30 43.50
C PRO A 9 -15.53 31.06 42.01
N ILE A 10 -16.68 30.43 41.77
CA ILE A 10 -17.27 30.22 40.43
C ILE A 10 -17.89 31.54 39.96
N LEU A 11 -17.46 32.02 38.81
CA LEU A 11 -18.06 33.18 38.13
C LEU A 11 -19.06 32.70 37.09
N LEU A 12 -20.36 32.85 37.35
CA LEU A 12 -21.42 32.66 36.36
C LEU A 12 -21.50 33.89 35.43
N PHE A 13 -21.33 33.68 34.14
CA PHE A 13 -21.65 34.69 33.14
C PHE A 13 -23.02 34.34 32.51
N SER A 14 -23.99 35.22 32.79
CA SER A 14 -25.31 35.22 32.16
C SER A 14 -25.22 35.94 30.81
N LEU A 15 -25.56 35.24 29.72
CA LEU A 15 -25.67 35.85 28.40
C LEU A 15 -27.13 36.22 28.14
N ALA A 16 -27.43 37.53 28.11
CA ALA A 16 -28.73 38.06 27.74
C ALA A 16 -28.86 38.10 26.20
N VAL A 17 -29.87 37.43 25.68
CA VAL A 17 -30.25 37.49 24.24
C VAL A 17 -31.30 38.59 24.12
N THR A 18 -30.97 39.67 23.40
CA THR A 18 -31.93 40.72 22.98
C THR A 18 -32.44 40.37 21.58
N LEU A 19 -33.74 40.08 21.53
CA LEU A 19 -34.51 40.00 20.26
C LEU A 19 -34.79 41.42 19.78
N VAL A 20 -34.33 41.75 18.59
CA VAL A 20 -34.79 42.95 17.84
C VAL A 20 -35.66 42.46 16.70
N SER A 21 -36.96 42.79 16.81
CA SER A 21 -37.93 42.65 15.72
C SER A 21 -37.89 43.92 14.89
N CYS A 22 -37.75 43.82 13.58
CA CYS A 22 -38.07 44.89 12.62
C CYS A 22 -38.89 44.28 11.49
N ASP A 23 -40.17 44.60 11.53
CA ASP A 23 -41.03 44.54 10.37
C ASP A 23 -40.64 45.63 9.38
N HIS A 24 -40.48 45.32 8.10
CA HIS A 24 -40.89 46.24 7.04
C HIS A 24 -41.17 45.53 5.71
N ASP A 25 -42.23 45.95 5.13
CA ASP A 25 -42.96 45.52 3.96
C ASP A 25 -42.25 45.64 2.61
N LYS A 26 -42.67 44.73 1.72
CA LYS A 26 -43.02 44.86 0.29
C LYS A 26 -41.96 44.91 -0.80
N ASP A 27 -42.15 43.91 -1.65
CA ASP A 27 -42.18 43.98 -3.12
C ASP A 27 -40.85 44.04 -3.88
N SER A 28 -40.40 42.90 -4.35
CA SER A 28 -39.79 42.80 -5.70
C SER A 28 -39.86 41.35 -6.21
N SER A 29 -40.53 41.18 -7.29
CA SER A 29 -40.61 39.98 -8.13
C SER A 29 -39.21 39.46 -8.43
N GLN A 30 -38.78 38.38 -7.77
CA GLN A 30 -37.64 37.61 -8.20
C GLN A 30 -38.10 36.47 -9.13
N ALA A 31 -37.65 36.56 -10.36
CA ALA A 31 -37.77 35.47 -11.34
C ALA A 31 -37.14 34.20 -10.76
N ALA A 32 -37.90 33.12 -10.71
CA ALA A 32 -37.43 31.80 -10.35
C ALA A 32 -36.35 31.38 -11.35
N VAL A 33 -35.12 31.34 -10.88
CA VAL A 33 -34.00 30.67 -11.56
C VAL A 33 -34.31 29.17 -11.49
N GLN A 34 -34.74 28.61 -12.64
CA GLN A 34 -34.82 27.16 -12.79
C GLN A 34 -33.40 26.58 -12.65
N VAL A 35 -33.14 25.93 -11.54
CA VAL A 35 -31.98 25.06 -11.38
C VAL A 35 -32.17 23.91 -12.37
N PRO A 36 -31.25 23.66 -13.31
CA PRO A 36 -31.37 22.52 -14.20
C PRO A 36 -31.43 21.24 -13.37
N ALA A 37 -32.36 20.37 -13.75
CA ALA A 37 -32.59 19.08 -13.12
C ALA A 37 -31.24 18.33 -12.99
N SER A 38 -30.98 17.84 -11.78
CA SER A 38 -29.91 16.93 -11.44
C SER A 38 -29.69 15.93 -12.57
N THR A 39 -28.54 15.99 -13.21
CA THR A 39 -28.05 14.90 -14.04
C THR A 39 -27.98 13.66 -13.17
N THR A 40 -28.75 12.66 -13.50
CA THR A 40 -28.65 11.31 -12.93
C THR A 40 -27.18 10.93 -12.88
N PRO A 41 -26.66 10.40 -11.76
CA PRO A 41 -25.30 9.89 -11.72
C PRO A 41 -25.16 8.88 -12.86
N SER A 42 -24.21 9.08 -13.75
CA SER A 42 -23.85 8.07 -14.74
C SER A 42 -23.46 6.83 -13.97
N GLU A 43 -24.22 5.75 -14.10
CA GLU A 43 -23.79 4.46 -13.55
C GLU A 43 -22.41 4.17 -14.14
N SER A 44 -21.43 4.02 -13.27
CA SER A 44 -20.09 3.55 -13.68
C SER A 44 -20.26 2.27 -14.49
N PRO A 45 -19.56 2.11 -15.62
CA PRO A 45 -19.71 0.90 -16.43
C PRO A 45 -19.46 -0.32 -15.55
N LYS A 46 -20.43 -1.22 -15.50
CA LYS A 46 -20.36 -2.42 -14.68
C LYS A 46 -19.15 -3.24 -15.12
N LEU A 47 -18.20 -3.45 -14.22
CA LEU A 47 -17.00 -4.23 -14.47
C LEU A 47 -17.38 -5.64 -14.95
N SER A 48 -16.91 -6.04 -16.13
CA SER A 48 -17.13 -7.38 -16.67
C SER A 48 -16.01 -8.30 -16.20
N LEU A 49 -16.27 -9.05 -15.15
CA LEU A 49 -15.31 -10.00 -14.59
C LEU A 49 -15.38 -11.35 -15.30
N PRO A 50 -14.25 -12.01 -15.56
CA PRO A 50 -14.25 -13.35 -16.13
C PRO A 50 -14.83 -14.36 -15.12
N PRO A 51 -15.35 -15.51 -15.60
CA PRO A 51 -15.80 -16.58 -14.72
C PRO A 51 -14.65 -17.12 -13.88
N ASP A 52 -14.99 -17.85 -12.81
CA ASP A 52 -14.00 -18.50 -11.93
C ASP A 52 -12.95 -19.30 -12.72
N SER A 53 -11.71 -19.21 -12.27
CA SER A 53 -10.53 -19.70 -12.96
C SER A 53 -10.15 -21.14 -12.61
N GLY A 54 -10.85 -21.78 -11.68
CA GLY A 54 -10.54 -23.12 -11.19
C GLY A 54 -9.97 -23.12 -9.76
N PRO A 55 -9.15 -24.12 -9.38
CA PRO A 55 -8.69 -24.24 -8.00
C PRO A 55 -7.89 -23.01 -7.55
N PRO A 56 -7.94 -22.66 -6.24
CA PRO A 56 -7.18 -21.55 -5.68
C PRO A 56 -5.68 -21.65 -6.07
N PRO A 57 -4.99 -20.51 -6.24
CA PRO A 57 -3.56 -20.51 -6.46
C PRO A 57 -2.82 -21.05 -5.23
N GLU A 58 -1.73 -21.77 -5.47
CA GLU A 58 -0.86 -22.25 -4.40
C GLU A 58 -0.08 -21.07 -3.80
N PHE A 59 -0.03 -21.00 -2.48
CA PHE A 59 0.81 -20.07 -1.73
C PHE A 59 1.25 -20.74 -0.42
N ASP A 60 2.55 -20.81 -0.17
CA ASP A 60 3.09 -21.43 1.05
C ASP A 60 3.31 -20.37 2.13
N SER A 61 2.27 -20.13 2.93
CA SER A 61 2.33 -19.15 4.02
C SER A 61 3.30 -19.52 5.14
N THR A 62 3.61 -20.80 5.30
CA THR A 62 4.63 -21.23 6.27
C THR A 62 6.01 -20.78 5.83
N ARG A 63 6.32 -20.94 4.54
CA ARG A 63 7.58 -20.48 3.97
C ARG A 63 7.64 -18.95 3.92
N ALA A 64 6.58 -18.26 3.52
CA ALA A 64 6.49 -16.80 3.56
C ALA A 64 6.76 -16.26 4.98
N PHE A 65 6.15 -16.86 5.98
CA PHE A 65 6.34 -16.46 7.38
C PHE A 65 7.74 -16.79 7.90
N GLN A 66 8.41 -17.80 7.33
CA GLN A 66 9.82 -18.07 7.62
C GLN A 66 10.71 -16.98 7.02
N TYR A 67 10.48 -16.55 5.77
CA TYR A 67 11.19 -15.42 5.16
C TYR A 67 11.02 -14.13 5.97
N LEU A 68 9.81 -13.85 6.43
CA LEU A 68 9.55 -12.71 7.32
C LEU A 68 10.44 -12.75 8.57
N LYS A 69 10.50 -13.90 9.26
CA LYS A 69 11.36 -14.06 10.44
C LYS A 69 12.85 -13.86 10.13
N GLU A 70 13.28 -14.31 8.97
CA GLU A 70 14.67 -14.18 8.51
C GLU A 70 15.02 -12.72 8.21
N VAL A 71 14.11 -11.97 7.54
CA VAL A 71 14.27 -10.53 7.31
C VAL A 71 14.32 -9.76 8.64
N VAL A 72 13.38 -10.03 9.55
CA VAL A 72 13.33 -9.40 10.87
C VAL A 72 14.59 -9.71 11.70
N ALA A 73 15.17 -10.90 11.56
CA ALA A 73 16.36 -11.30 12.31
C ALA A 73 17.61 -10.46 11.96
N PHE A 74 17.65 -9.76 10.83
CA PHE A 74 18.70 -8.79 10.53
C PHE A 74 18.64 -7.56 11.45
N GLY A 75 17.50 -7.30 12.09
CA GLY A 75 17.28 -6.12 12.93
C GLY A 75 16.90 -4.87 12.15
N PRO A 76 17.01 -3.68 12.78
CA PRO A 76 16.75 -2.41 12.10
C PRO A 76 17.58 -2.28 10.82
N ARG A 77 16.92 -1.94 9.72
CA ARG A 77 17.51 -1.91 8.38
C ARG A 77 17.20 -0.62 7.60
N PRO A 78 17.32 0.57 8.24
CA PRO A 78 17.08 1.81 7.52
C PRO A 78 18.13 2.02 6.43
N VAL A 79 17.82 2.83 5.43
CA VAL A 79 18.72 3.16 4.32
C VAL A 79 20.12 3.53 4.82
N GLY A 80 21.17 3.00 4.17
CA GLY A 80 22.57 3.23 4.53
C GLY A 80 23.08 2.45 5.73
N ASN A 81 22.28 1.60 6.37
CA ASN A 81 22.68 0.74 7.48
C ASN A 81 23.33 -0.57 6.97
N ALA A 82 24.22 -1.16 7.77
CA ALA A 82 24.86 -2.43 7.41
C ALA A 82 23.85 -3.61 7.35
N ASN A 83 22.79 -3.60 8.15
CA ASN A 83 21.76 -4.62 8.10
C ASN A 83 20.89 -4.47 6.84
N HIS A 84 20.66 -3.25 6.38
CA HIS A 84 20.02 -2.95 5.11
C HIS A 84 20.72 -3.70 3.95
N LYS A 85 22.04 -3.55 3.85
CA LYS A 85 22.83 -4.28 2.84
C LYS A 85 22.72 -5.81 2.97
N LYS A 86 22.62 -6.35 4.18
CA LYS A 86 22.41 -7.78 4.37
C LYS A 86 21.04 -8.24 3.88
N VAL A 87 20.00 -7.41 4.04
CA VAL A 87 18.66 -7.72 3.52
C VAL A 87 18.67 -7.67 1.99
N GLU A 88 19.31 -6.69 1.35
CA GLU A 88 19.49 -6.70 -0.10
C GLU A 88 20.15 -8.00 -0.58
N ASP A 89 21.29 -8.39 0.04
CA ASP A 89 22.01 -9.61 -0.31
C ASP A 89 21.14 -10.87 -0.09
N TYR A 90 20.32 -10.87 0.96
CA TYR A 90 19.38 -11.94 1.27
C TYR A 90 18.30 -12.04 0.17
N LEU A 91 17.64 -10.94 -0.18
CA LEU A 91 16.63 -10.89 -1.24
C LEU A 91 17.23 -11.40 -2.57
N LEU A 92 18.36 -10.85 -2.98
CA LEU A 92 19.06 -11.26 -4.21
C LEU A 92 19.47 -12.73 -4.18
N SER A 93 19.77 -13.30 -2.99
CA SER A 93 20.13 -14.72 -2.88
C SER A 93 18.99 -15.66 -3.21
N HIS A 94 17.73 -15.24 -2.96
CA HIS A 94 16.52 -15.98 -3.29
C HIS A 94 16.08 -15.85 -4.76
N LEU A 95 16.59 -14.83 -5.46
CA LEU A 95 16.29 -14.56 -6.87
C LEU A 95 17.36 -15.08 -7.83
N LYS A 96 18.24 -15.98 -7.36
CA LYS A 96 19.29 -16.54 -8.20
C LYS A 96 18.71 -17.38 -9.35
N GLY A 97 19.02 -16.98 -10.57
CA GLY A 97 18.56 -17.64 -11.78
C GLY A 97 17.38 -16.94 -12.44
N ASP A 98 16.77 -15.97 -11.79
CA ASP A 98 15.76 -15.11 -12.38
C ASP A 98 16.39 -13.95 -13.16
N ASP A 99 15.58 -13.30 -13.99
CA ASP A 99 15.93 -12.03 -14.65
C ASP A 99 15.73 -10.88 -13.63
N VAL A 100 16.83 -10.40 -13.05
CA VAL A 100 16.81 -9.35 -12.02
C VAL A 100 17.47 -8.09 -12.55
N GLU A 101 16.71 -7.01 -12.56
CA GLU A 101 17.22 -5.66 -12.74
C GLU A 101 17.56 -5.04 -11.38
N ASN A 102 18.78 -4.48 -11.27
CA ASN A 102 19.22 -3.72 -10.11
C ASN A 102 19.18 -2.23 -10.46
N ASP A 103 18.25 -1.49 -9.87
CA ASP A 103 18.11 -0.05 -10.06
C ASP A 103 18.80 0.67 -8.89
N ILE A 104 20.06 1.05 -9.10
CA ILE A 104 20.93 1.64 -8.07
C ILE A 104 21.16 3.11 -8.38
N PHE A 105 20.90 3.97 -7.41
CA PHE A 105 21.16 5.40 -7.50
C PHE A 105 21.55 5.98 -6.13
N THR A 106 21.79 7.29 -6.08
CA THR A 106 22.07 8.01 -4.83
C THR A 106 20.94 9.00 -4.57
N ALA A 107 20.21 8.83 -3.48
CA ALA A 107 19.20 9.78 -3.04
C ALA A 107 19.84 10.94 -2.27
N ASP A 108 19.39 12.17 -2.56
CA ASP A 108 19.65 13.35 -1.76
C ASP A 108 18.56 13.49 -0.71
N THR A 109 18.91 13.36 0.57
CA THR A 109 17.98 13.38 1.69
C THR A 109 18.33 14.49 2.68
N PRO A 110 17.44 14.86 3.62
CA PRO A 110 17.73 15.84 4.66
C PRO A 110 18.91 15.49 5.58
N GLU A 111 19.28 14.21 5.70
CA GLU A 111 20.38 13.72 6.52
C GLU A 111 21.65 13.40 5.69
N GLY A 112 21.64 13.68 4.39
CA GLY A 112 22.76 13.46 3.48
C GLY A 112 22.44 12.60 2.27
N LYS A 113 23.49 12.05 1.66
CA LYS A 113 23.33 11.20 0.47
C LYS A 113 23.40 9.74 0.87
N PHE A 114 22.38 8.98 0.43
CA PHE A 114 22.32 7.54 0.66
C PHE A 114 22.29 6.77 -0.65
N PRO A 115 22.99 5.63 -0.75
CA PRO A 115 22.76 4.68 -1.83
C PRO A 115 21.38 4.06 -1.65
N VAL A 116 20.63 3.96 -2.72
CA VAL A 116 19.30 3.35 -2.81
C VAL A 116 19.34 2.26 -3.87
N HIS A 117 18.71 1.12 -3.61
CA HIS A 117 18.78 -0.04 -4.47
C HIS A 117 17.41 -0.73 -4.62
N ASN A 118 16.65 -0.37 -5.64
CA ASN A 118 15.46 -1.12 -6.00
C ASN A 118 15.85 -2.43 -6.70
N ILE A 119 15.20 -3.53 -6.30
CA ILE A 119 15.41 -4.87 -6.87
C ILE A 119 14.15 -5.24 -7.65
N VAL A 120 14.28 -5.51 -8.96
CA VAL A 120 13.14 -5.86 -9.83
C VAL A 120 13.35 -7.24 -10.43
N ALA A 121 12.60 -8.23 -9.96
CA ALA A 121 12.59 -9.58 -10.54
C ALA A 121 11.50 -9.70 -11.61
N LYS A 122 11.85 -10.19 -12.81
CA LYS A 122 11.00 -10.20 -13.98
C LYS A 122 10.63 -11.63 -14.40
N PHE A 123 9.35 -11.91 -14.41
CA PHE A 123 8.80 -13.21 -14.84
C PHE A 123 8.02 -13.00 -16.14
N PRO A 124 8.56 -13.48 -17.29
CA PRO A 124 7.99 -13.17 -18.60
C PRO A 124 6.67 -13.92 -18.84
N GLY A 125 5.68 -13.21 -19.36
CA GLY A 125 4.41 -13.74 -19.83
C GLY A 125 4.31 -13.73 -21.36
N THR A 126 3.23 -14.28 -21.89
CA THR A 126 2.97 -14.35 -23.34
C THR A 126 2.13 -13.17 -23.85
N LYS A 127 1.41 -12.45 -22.98
CA LYS A 127 0.64 -11.25 -23.32
C LYS A 127 1.51 -9.99 -23.27
N ASP A 128 1.17 -9.04 -24.14
CA ASP A 128 1.80 -7.72 -24.12
C ASP A 128 1.30 -6.91 -22.94
N GLY A 129 2.16 -6.69 -21.97
CA GLY A 129 1.90 -5.92 -20.77
C GLY A 129 2.57 -6.50 -19.53
N ILE A 130 2.53 -5.73 -18.46
CA ILE A 130 3.21 -6.02 -17.20
C ILE A 130 2.22 -5.78 -16.06
N ILE A 131 2.13 -6.74 -15.13
CA ILE A 131 1.56 -6.55 -13.80
C ILE A 131 2.73 -6.39 -12.84
N VAL A 132 2.76 -5.30 -12.10
CA VAL A 132 3.78 -5.03 -11.07
C VAL A 132 3.20 -5.35 -9.71
N ILE A 133 3.96 -6.02 -8.86
CA ILE A 133 3.69 -6.15 -7.43
C ILE A 133 4.89 -5.56 -6.69
N ALA A 134 4.67 -4.60 -5.83
CA ALA A 134 5.72 -3.87 -5.11
C ALA A 134 5.58 -3.99 -3.59
N SER A 135 6.68 -3.75 -2.92
CA SER A 135 6.82 -3.70 -1.47
C SER A 135 8.14 -3.05 -1.11
N HIS A 136 8.17 -2.20 -0.10
CA HIS A 136 9.44 -1.70 0.43
C HIS A 136 10.11 -2.73 1.34
N TYR A 137 11.43 -2.59 1.57
CA TYR A 137 12.17 -3.49 2.45
C TYR A 137 13.00 -2.78 3.53
N ASP A 138 13.11 -1.47 3.46
CA ASP A 138 13.80 -0.66 4.47
C ASP A 138 12.98 -0.54 5.77
N THR A 139 13.49 0.16 6.75
CA THR A 139 12.78 0.51 7.98
C THR A 139 12.96 1.98 8.29
N ASN A 140 12.02 2.54 9.01
CA ASN A 140 11.96 3.94 9.40
C ASN A 140 13.29 4.47 9.95
N TYR A 141 13.90 5.43 9.24
CA TYR A 141 15.20 5.99 9.59
C TYR A 141 15.21 6.77 10.91
N PRO A 142 14.20 7.56 11.28
CA PRO A 142 14.09 8.16 12.61
C PRO A 142 14.20 7.16 13.75
N LEU A 143 13.77 5.92 13.56
CA LEU A 143 13.81 4.86 14.57
C LEU A 143 15.10 4.02 14.57
N ARG A 144 16.10 4.37 13.74
CA ARG A 144 17.35 3.61 13.52
C ARG A 144 18.15 3.26 14.77
N ASN A 145 17.97 4.01 15.85
CA ASN A 145 18.68 3.81 17.13
C ASN A 145 17.80 3.12 18.20
N THR A 146 16.68 2.55 17.80
CA THR A 146 15.77 1.80 18.66
C THR A 146 15.82 0.31 18.36
N SER A 147 14.97 -0.49 18.99
CA SER A 147 14.77 -1.90 18.63
C SER A 147 13.65 -2.10 17.58
N TYR A 148 13.25 -1.07 16.86
CA TYR A 148 12.28 -1.16 15.79
C TYR A 148 12.80 -2.03 14.65
N VAL A 149 12.06 -3.06 14.27
CA VAL A 149 12.47 -4.01 13.25
C VAL A 149 11.53 -4.05 12.05
N GLY A 150 10.43 -3.29 12.06
CA GLY A 150 9.48 -3.24 10.97
C GLY A 150 9.06 -4.65 10.55
N ALA A 151 8.41 -5.39 11.47
CA ALA A 151 8.03 -6.77 11.18
C ALA A 151 6.81 -6.83 10.27
N ASN A 152 5.82 -5.97 10.50
CA ASN A 152 4.72 -5.77 9.58
C ASN A 152 5.11 -4.79 8.47
N ASP A 153 5.72 -3.71 8.88
CA ASP A 153 6.13 -2.57 8.09
C ASP A 153 7.44 -2.88 7.33
N GLY A 154 7.29 -3.23 6.06
CA GLY A 154 8.32 -3.65 5.11
C GLY A 154 8.71 -5.13 5.15
N ALA A 155 8.77 -5.83 6.29
CA ALA A 155 9.22 -7.22 6.27
C ALA A 155 8.09 -8.20 5.88
N SER A 156 6.83 -7.93 6.25
CA SER A 156 5.71 -8.81 5.93
C SER A 156 5.48 -8.91 4.41
N SER A 157 5.46 -7.78 3.76
CA SER A 157 5.24 -7.64 2.32
C SER A 157 6.46 -8.07 1.51
N SER A 158 7.69 -7.73 1.94
CA SER A 158 8.92 -8.24 1.32
C SER A 158 9.00 -9.77 1.32
N ALA A 159 8.59 -10.41 2.42
CA ALA A 159 8.54 -11.86 2.53
C ALA A 159 7.43 -12.48 1.68
N LEU A 160 6.29 -11.81 1.57
CA LEU A 160 5.20 -12.22 0.67
C LEU A 160 5.68 -12.24 -0.79
N LEU A 161 6.41 -11.19 -1.22
CA LEU A 161 6.96 -11.14 -2.57
C LEU A 161 7.95 -12.28 -2.84
N LEU A 162 8.80 -12.65 -1.87
CA LEU A 162 9.69 -13.81 -2.01
C LEU A 162 8.91 -15.11 -2.24
N GLU A 163 7.78 -15.29 -1.54
CA GLU A 163 6.94 -16.45 -1.77
C GLU A 163 6.25 -16.40 -3.13
N ILE A 164 5.79 -15.25 -3.57
CA ILE A 164 5.24 -15.08 -4.92
C ILE A 164 6.32 -15.42 -5.97
N ALA A 165 7.56 -14.95 -5.79
CA ALA A 165 8.68 -15.32 -6.66
C ALA A 165 8.84 -16.83 -6.75
N ASN A 166 8.82 -17.56 -5.63
CA ASN A 166 8.86 -19.02 -5.62
C ASN A 166 7.73 -19.67 -6.41
N GLN A 167 6.52 -19.08 -6.36
CA GLN A 167 5.39 -19.58 -7.14
C GLN A 167 5.54 -19.33 -8.65
N LEU A 168 6.30 -18.31 -9.02
CA LEU A 168 6.54 -17.94 -10.42
C LEU A 168 7.81 -18.57 -11.02
N HIS A 169 8.76 -19.01 -10.19
CA HIS A 169 9.98 -19.68 -10.66
C HIS A 169 9.66 -20.84 -11.63
N ALA A 170 10.38 -20.88 -12.72
CA ALA A 170 10.27 -21.93 -13.74
C ALA A 170 8.86 -22.13 -14.34
N LYS A 171 7.88 -21.28 -14.03
CA LYS A 171 6.55 -21.29 -14.64
C LYS A 171 6.56 -20.48 -15.92
N LYS A 172 5.94 -21.04 -16.95
CA LYS A 172 5.61 -20.27 -18.15
C LYS A 172 4.26 -19.60 -17.91
N LEU A 173 4.27 -18.26 -17.87
CA LEU A 173 3.04 -17.48 -17.69
C LEU A 173 2.32 -17.34 -19.03
N ASP A 174 1.05 -17.74 -19.07
CA ASP A 174 0.19 -17.57 -20.25
C ASP A 174 -0.44 -16.19 -20.36
N GLY A 175 -0.33 -15.38 -19.28
CA GLY A 175 -0.85 -14.03 -19.14
C GLY A 175 0.19 -12.94 -19.37
N TYR A 176 0.01 -11.82 -18.68
CA TYR A 176 0.94 -10.71 -18.64
C TYR A 176 2.26 -11.13 -17.97
N SER A 177 3.34 -10.40 -18.29
CA SER A 177 4.56 -10.49 -17.49
C SER A 177 4.30 -10.01 -16.06
N VAL A 178 4.87 -10.67 -15.06
CA VAL A 178 4.78 -10.25 -13.65
C VAL A 178 6.15 -9.76 -13.21
N TRP A 179 6.20 -8.53 -12.72
CA TRP A 179 7.41 -7.96 -12.16
C TRP A 179 7.22 -7.75 -10.67
N LEU A 180 8.15 -8.25 -9.87
CA LEU A 180 8.19 -8.09 -8.42
C LEU A 180 9.23 -7.04 -8.08
N VAL A 181 8.83 -6.02 -7.33
CA VAL A 181 9.67 -4.88 -6.96
C VAL A 181 9.83 -4.86 -5.46
N TRP A 182 11.04 -5.05 -5.00
CA TRP A 182 11.45 -4.65 -3.65
C TRP A 182 12.05 -3.26 -3.80
N ASP A 183 11.30 -2.26 -3.44
CA ASP A 183 11.80 -0.88 -3.46
C ASP A 183 12.47 -0.51 -2.15
N ASP A 184 13.27 0.53 -2.23
CA ASP A 184 14.18 0.95 -1.16
C ASP A 184 13.95 2.41 -0.81
N ALA A 185 14.19 2.72 0.47
CA ALA A 185 14.05 4.08 0.98
C ALA A 185 12.65 4.67 0.71
N GLU A 186 11.62 3.86 0.95
CA GLU A 186 10.25 4.29 1.04
C GLU A 186 10.10 5.24 2.22
N GLU A 187 10.64 4.86 3.35
CA GLU A 187 10.54 5.51 4.63
C GLU A 187 11.23 6.90 4.67
N ALA A 188 10.57 7.82 5.33
CA ALA A 188 11.14 9.15 5.52
C ALA A 188 12.44 9.12 6.33
N VAL A 189 13.44 9.89 5.88
CA VAL A 189 14.73 9.99 6.59
C VAL A 189 14.64 10.95 7.78
N LYS A 190 13.79 11.96 7.70
CA LYS A 190 13.56 12.92 8.78
C LYS A 190 12.09 13.07 9.12
N SER A 191 11.24 13.36 8.13
CA SER A 191 9.81 13.53 8.33
C SER A 191 9.08 13.33 7.01
N TRP A 192 7.97 12.63 7.03
CA TRP A 192 7.17 12.34 5.84
C TRP A 192 6.74 13.60 5.11
N THR A 193 7.18 13.72 3.87
CA THR A 193 6.82 14.79 2.93
C THR A 193 7.03 14.30 1.50
N ASP A 194 6.46 14.95 0.51
CA ASP A 194 6.68 14.65 -0.94
C ASP A 194 8.16 14.62 -1.34
N ALA A 195 9.03 15.28 -0.59
CA ALA A 195 10.46 15.35 -0.87
C ALA A 195 11.29 14.40 0.00
N ASP A 196 10.76 13.96 1.14
CA ASP A 196 11.45 13.12 2.12
C ASP A 196 10.64 11.86 2.43
N SER A 197 10.41 11.05 1.40
CA SER A 197 9.81 9.71 1.41
C SER A 197 9.83 9.13 0.00
N LEU A 198 9.52 7.85 -0.16
CA LEU A 198 9.28 7.18 -1.44
C LEU A 198 10.44 7.34 -2.45
N TYR A 199 11.67 7.43 -1.97
CA TYR A 199 12.82 7.76 -2.82
C TYR A 199 13.04 6.75 -3.94
N GLY A 200 13.00 5.45 -3.60
CA GLY A 200 13.23 4.36 -4.52
C GLY A 200 12.15 4.29 -5.59
N ILE A 201 10.90 4.25 -5.18
CA ILE A 201 9.79 4.06 -6.09
C ILE A 201 9.54 5.28 -6.98
N ARG A 202 9.78 6.52 -6.48
CA ARG A 202 9.72 7.73 -7.30
C ARG A 202 10.76 7.70 -8.41
N HIS A 203 12.01 7.31 -8.08
CA HIS A 203 13.08 7.17 -9.08
C HIS A 203 12.72 6.10 -10.12
N LEU A 204 12.18 4.96 -9.68
CA LEU A 204 11.79 3.87 -10.58
C LEU A 204 10.67 4.29 -11.53
N ALA A 205 9.65 5.01 -11.02
CA ALA A 205 8.56 5.54 -11.82
C ALA A 205 9.05 6.54 -12.88
N GLU A 206 9.97 7.44 -12.53
CA GLU A 206 10.60 8.40 -13.46
C GLU A 206 11.41 7.67 -14.53
N LYS A 207 12.21 6.69 -14.16
CA LYS A 207 13.00 5.86 -15.07
C LYS A 207 12.09 5.13 -16.07
N TRP A 208 11.03 4.47 -15.57
CA TRP A 208 10.10 3.72 -16.42
C TRP A 208 9.21 4.62 -17.30
N GLU A 209 8.99 5.88 -16.90
CA GLU A 209 8.38 6.88 -17.76
C GLU A 209 9.32 7.26 -18.90
N ALA A 210 10.58 7.53 -18.59
CA ALA A 210 11.59 7.97 -19.57
C ALA A 210 11.92 6.90 -20.62
N ASP A 211 11.96 5.60 -20.24
CA ASP A 211 12.28 4.50 -21.16
C ASP A 211 11.03 3.89 -21.84
N GLY A 212 9.83 4.33 -21.43
CA GLY A 212 8.56 3.88 -22.01
C GLY A 212 7.99 2.62 -21.40
N THR A 213 8.63 2.02 -20.39
CA THR A 213 8.14 0.83 -19.64
C THR A 213 6.79 1.11 -19.00
N LEU A 214 6.61 2.31 -18.45
CA LEU A 214 5.38 2.74 -17.79
C LEU A 214 4.11 2.50 -18.62
N LYS A 215 4.20 2.66 -19.96
CA LYS A 215 3.07 2.46 -20.89
C LYS A 215 2.64 1.00 -21.01
N LYS A 216 3.53 0.07 -20.64
CA LYS A 216 3.27 -1.37 -20.69
C LYS A 216 2.63 -1.88 -19.39
N ILE A 217 2.69 -1.12 -18.30
CA ILE A 217 2.13 -1.52 -17.01
C ILE A 217 0.61 -1.48 -17.11
N LYS A 218 -0.01 -2.61 -16.85
CA LYS A 218 -1.47 -2.83 -16.86
C LYS A 218 -2.09 -2.64 -15.49
N ALA A 219 -1.36 -3.02 -14.44
CA ALA A 219 -1.73 -2.84 -13.04
C ALA A 219 -0.46 -2.76 -12.18
N PHE A 220 -0.50 -1.94 -11.15
CA PHE A 220 0.49 -1.85 -10.09
C PHE A 220 -0.20 -2.16 -8.77
N LEU A 221 0.26 -3.20 -8.08
CA LEU A 221 -0.27 -3.67 -6.80
C LEU A 221 0.80 -3.44 -5.74
N LEU A 222 0.55 -2.55 -4.81
CA LEU A 222 1.40 -2.39 -3.65
C LEU A 222 0.93 -3.35 -2.56
N ALA A 223 1.84 -3.94 -1.84
CA ALA A 223 1.58 -4.65 -0.58
C ALA A 223 2.37 -3.97 0.52
N ASP A 224 1.68 -3.45 1.51
CA ASP A 224 2.29 -2.89 2.71
C ASP A 224 1.52 -3.28 3.97
N MET A 225 2.26 -3.53 5.07
CA MET A 225 1.69 -3.85 6.38
C MET A 225 0.65 -4.99 6.37
N ILE A 226 0.88 -6.06 5.61
CA ILE A 226 -0.11 -7.11 5.31
C ILE A 226 -0.05 -8.34 6.24
N GLY A 227 0.70 -8.27 7.31
CA GLY A 227 0.99 -9.41 8.18
C GLY A 227 0.18 -9.47 9.48
N ASP A 228 -0.57 -8.43 9.85
CA ASP A 228 -1.31 -8.37 11.13
C ASP A 228 -2.16 -9.63 11.33
N ALA A 229 -2.13 -10.16 12.57
CA ALA A 229 -2.94 -11.31 12.96
C ALA A 229 -4.45 -11.02 12.90
N ASP A 230 -4.85 -9.77 13.01
CA ASP A 230 -6.23 -9.27 12.90
C ASP A 230 -6.44 -8.52 11.58
N LEU A 231 -5.97 -9.09 10.48
CA LEU A 231 -5.92 -8.53 9.14
C LEU A 231 -7.23 -7.88 8.69
N SER A 232 -7.17 -6.60 8.32
CA SER A 232 -8.27 -5.78 7.79
C SER A 232 -7.78 -4.82 6.71
N ILE A 233 -7.67 -5.29 5.47
CA ILE A 233 -7.26 -4.43 4.33
C ILE A 233 -8.32 -3.38 4.06
N GLU A 234 -7.96 -2.11 4.13
CA GLU A 234 -8.86 -1.01 3.89
C GLU A 234 -8.95 -0.64 2.40
N ARG A 235 -10.05 0.02 2.03
CA ARG A 235 -10.19 0.66 0.72
C ARG A 235 -9.49 2.02 0.74
N ASP A 236 -8.59 2.24 -0.19
CA ASP A 236 -7.85 3.50 -0.32
C ASP A 236 -8.44 4.38 -1.45
N PRO A 237 -8.94 5.59 -1.15
CA PRO A 237 -9.47 6.51 -2.16
C PRO A 237 -8.47 6.98 -3.22
N ASN A 238 -7.17 6.86 -2.96
CA ASN A 238 -6.11 7.17 -3.93
C ASN A 238 -5.85 6.01 -4.90
N SER A 239 -6.31 4.82 -4.56
CA SER A 239 -6.23 3.64 -5.43
C SER A 239 -7.21 3.72 -6.61
N THR A 240 -6.93 2.96 -7.66
CA THR A 240 -7.81 2.86 -8.83
C THR A 240 -9.04 2.00 -8.50
N PRO A 241 -10.27 2.55 -8.50
CA PRO A 241 -11.43 1.85 -7.96
C PRO A 241 -11.74 0.51 -8.62
N TRP A 242 -11.62 0.42 -9.96
CA TRP A 242 -11.90 -0.84 -10.65
C TRP A 242 -10.87 -1.94 -10.32
N LEU A 243 -9.64 -1.56 -9.98
CA LEU A 243 -8.59 -2.52 -9.61
C LEU A 243 -8.84 -3.06 -8.20
N GLU A 244 -9.27 -2.21 -7.27
CA GLU A 244 -9.74 -2.67 -5.95
C GLU A 244 -10.96 -3.60 -6.08
N ASP A 245 -11.88 -3.32 -7.01
CA ASP A 245 -13.03 -4.22 -7.26
C ASP A 245 -12.57 -5.59 -7.80
N VAL A 246 -11.51 -5.64 -8.61
CA VAL A 246 -10.89 -6.91 -9.06
C VAL A 246 -10.24 -7.65 -7.88
N ILE A 247 -9.54 -6.94 -7.00
CA ILE A 247 -8.94 -7.51 -5.79
C ILE A 247 -10.04 -8.06 -4.86
N TYR A 248 -11.13 -7.33 -4.67
CA TYR A 248 -12.27 -7.78 -3.86
C TYR A 248 -12.94 -9.03 -4.45
N GLU A 249 -13.08 -9.10 -5.76
CA GLU A 249 -13.56 -10.31 -6.45
C GLU A 249 -12.62 -11.49 -6.22
N ALA A 250 -11.29 -11.27 -6.33
CA ALA A 250 -10.30 -12.30 -6.06
C ALA A 250 -10.42 -12.83 -4.63
N ALA A 251 -10.52 -11.93 -3.64
CA ALA A 251 -10.75 -12.28 -2.25
C ALA A 251 -12.07 -13.05 -2.07
N THR A 252 -13.14 -12.65 -2.77
CA THR A 252 -14.46 -13.31 -2.71
C THR A 252 -14.39 -14.74 -3.25
N ARG A 253 -13.72 -14.98 -4.38
CA ARG A 253 -13.52 -16.32 -4.94
C ARG A 253 -12.80 -17.26 -3.99
N LEU A 254 -11.90 -16.72 -3.18
CA LEU A 254 -11.13 -17.47 -2.19
C LEU A 254 -11.81 -17.58 -0.82
N GLY A 255 -12.94 -16.90 -0.62
CA GLY A 255 -13.64 -16.85 0.67
C GLY A 255 -13.01 -15.91 1.70
N TYR A 256 -12.21 -14.94 1.25
CA TYR A 256 -11.46 -13.99 2.09
C TYR A 256 -12.04 -12.57 2.11
N GLN A 257 -13.21 -12.35 1.49
CA GLN A 257 -13.83 -11.03 1.34
C GLN A 257 -14.06 -10.27 2.65
N SER A 258 -14.14 -10.97 3.79
CA SER A 258 -14.30 -10.35 5.11
C SER A 258 -13.04 -9.63 5.61
N HIS A 259 -11.91 -9.84 4.96
CA HIS A 259 -10.63 -9.20 5.26
C HIS A 259 -10.29 -8.05 4.31
N PHE A 260 -11.15 -7.75 3.33
CA PHE A 260 -10.86 -6.74 2.33
C PHE A 260 -11.96 -5.70 2.24
N PHE A 261 -11.56 -4.43 2.29
CA PHE A 261 -12.37 -3.26 1.94
C PHE A 261 -13.67 -3.10 2.77
N VAL A 262 -13.66 -3.59 4.02
CA VAL A 262 -14.76 -3.40 4.97
C VAL A 262 -14.81 -1.95 5.45
N HIS A 263 -13.67 -1.30 5.53
CA HIS A 263 -13.49 0.10 5.90
C HIS A 263 -12.77 0.87 4.79
N THR A 264 -12.76 2.20 4.90
CA THR A 264 -12.06 3.11 3.98
C THR A 264 -11.14 4.00 4.80
N VAL A 265 -9.87 4.04 4.42
CA VAL A 265 -8.91 5.00 4.98
C VAL A 265 -9.08 6.41 4.41
N GLY A 266 -8.34 7.36 4.95
CA GLY A 266 -8.40 8.76 4.54
C GLY A 266 -7.68 9.09 3.21
N GLY A 267 -7.15 8.11 2.51
CA GLY A 267 -6.28 8.26 1.34
C GLY A 267 -4.81 8.14 1.74
N MET A 268 -4.17 7.07 1.27
CA MET A 268 -2.77 6.80 1.57
C MET A 268 -1.86 7.54 0.60
N GLU A 269 -0.79 8.14 1.11
CA GLU A 269 0.34 8.61 0.31
C GLU A 269 1.45 7.56 0.48
N ASP A 270 1.55 6.67 -0.50
CA ASP A 270 2.40 5.49 -0.45
C ASP A 270 3.02 5.19 -1.84
N ASP A 271 3.79 4.12 -1.99
CA ASP A 271 4.55 3.74 -3.18
C ASP A 271 3.71 3.57 -4.45
N HIS A 272 2.40 3.39 -4.36
CA HIS A 272 1.50 3.38 -5.52
C HIS A 272 1.29 4.78 -6.12
N ILE A 273 1.43 5.85 -5.33
CA ILE A 273 1.12 7.24 -5.73
C ILE A 273 1.95 7.74 -6.92
N PRO A 274 3.27 7.50 -7.02
CA PRO A 274 4.04 7.90 -8.20
C PRO A 274 3.50 7.32 -9.51
N PHE A 275 2.89 6.14 -9.46
CA PHE A 275 2.27 5.47 -10.61
C PHE A 275 0.87 6.00 -10.90
N VAL A 276 0.04 6.19 -9.88
CA VAL A 276 -1.28 6.82 -10.00
C VAL A 276 -1.16 8.20 -10.66
N LYS A 277 -0.24 9.04 -10.18
CA LYS A 277 0.02 10.39 -10.74
C LYS A 277 0.45 10.35 -12.22
N ARG A 278 0.96 9.21 -12.71
CA ARG A 278 1.34 8.97 -14.12
C ARG A 278 0.28 8.18 -14.91
N GLY A 279 -0.89 7.97 -14.32
CA GLY A 279 -2.02 7.31 -14.98
C GLY A 279 -1.86 5.80 -15.12
N VAL A 280 -1.05 5.14 -14.30
CA VAL A 280 -1.02 3.68 -14.19
C VAL A 280 -2.13 3.26 -13.23
N PRO A 281 -2.98 2.28 -13.59
CA PRO A 281 -3.93 1.70 -12.64
C PRO A 281 -3.16 1.07 -11.48
N SER A 282 -3.37 1.58 -10.27
CA SER A 282 -2.62 1.17 -9.09
C SER A 282 -3.56 0.97 -7.91
N ALA A 283 -3.23 0.03 -7.04
CA ALA A 283 -3.95 -0.21 -5.79
C ALA A 283 -2.96 -0.49 -4.66
N ASP A 284 -3.25 0.11 -3.54
CA ASP A 284 -2.59 -0.15 -2.27
C ASP A 284 -3.35 -1.23 -1.52
N ILE A 285 -2.66 -2.28 -1.13
CA ILE A 285 -3.16 -3.39 -0.32
C ILE A 285 -2.48 -3.26 1.04
N ILE A 286 -3.11 -2.46 1.90
CA ILE A 286 -2.56 -2.08 3.19
C ILE A 286 -3.57 -2.37 4.32
N ASP A 287 -3.06 -2.83 5.45
CA ASP A 287 -3.76 -2.85 6.74
C ASP A 287 -3.16 -1.76 7.63
N PHE A 288 -3.80 -0.58 7.62
CA PHE A 288 -3.33 0.56 8.39
C PHE A 288 -3.98 0.67 9.77
N GLU A 289 -4.68 -0.38 10.23
CA GLU A 289 -5.24 -0.48 11.59
C GLU A 289 -4.44 -1.47 12.45
N TYR A 290 -3.13 -1.31 12.52
CA TYR A 290 -2.18 -2.20 13.17
C TYR A 290 -2.20 -2.06 14.69
N GLY A 291 -3.00 -2.90 15.35
CA GLY A 291 -3.36 -2.78 16.76
C GLY A 291 -4.32 -1.62 17.04
N TYR A 292 -4.87 -1.56 18.27
CA TYR A 292 -5.84 -0.55 18.64
C TYR A 292 -5.31 0.88 18.43
N ASN A 293 -5.97 1.69 17.58
CA ASN A 293 -5.52 3.02 17.16
C ASN A 293 -4.10 3.00 16.55
N ASN A 294 -3.73 2.00 15.81
CA ASN A 294 -2.45 1.88 15.12
C ASN A 294 -1.22 1.93 16.05
N VAL A 295 -1.37 1.38 17.28
CA VAL A 295 -0.38 1.53 18.37
C VAL A 295 0.94 0.81 18.10
N PHE A 296 0.98 -0.14 17.17
CA PHE A 296 2.20 -0.89 16.84
C PHE A 296 3.00 -0.24 15.70
N TRP A 297 2.33 0.51 14.81
CA TRP A 297 2.98 1.18 13.69
C TRP A 297 4.04 2.18 14.15
N HIS A 298 5.21 2.17 13.50
CA HIS A 298 6.37 3.03 13.83
C HIS A 298 6.76 2.98 15.30
N THR A 299 6.65 1.82 15.95
CA THR A 299 7.10 1.60 17.32
C THR A 299 7.91 0.30 17.46
N PRO A 300 8.75 0.17 18.50
CA PRO A 300 9.44 -1.09 18.80
C PRO A 300 8.50 -2.28 19.10
N GLN A 301 7.19 -2.08 19.08
CA GLN A 301 6.20 -3.13 19.24
C GLN A 301 5.81 -3.79 17.92
N ASP A 302 6.25 -3.26 16.78
CA ASP A 302 6.10 -3.93 15.49
C ASP A 302 7.04 -5.13 15.42
N THR A 303 6.52 -6.28 15.85
CA THR A 303 7.26 -7.52 16.08
C THR A 303 6.49 -8.74 15.58
N VAL A 304 7.22 -9.82 15.28
CA VAL A 304 6.67 -11.05 14.67
C VAL A 304 5.50 -11.66 15.44
N ASP A 305 5.42 -11.47 16.76
CA ASP A 305 4.33 -12.00 17.59
C ASP A 305 2.97 -11.32 17.38
N LYS A 306 2.92 -10.20 16.65
CA LYS A 306 1.70 -9.52 16.21
C LYS A 306 1.17 -10.07 14.89
N LEU A 307 1.99 -10.86 14.19
CA LEU A 307 1.73 -11.24 12.80
C LEU A 307 1.27 -12.69 12.68
N SER A 308 0.63 -13.03 11.57
CA SER A 308 0.06 -14.34 11.30
C SER A 308 0.46 -14.88 9.92
N PRO A 309 0.91 -16.14 9.81
CA PRO A 309 1.05 -16.81 8.52
C PRO A 309 -0.28 -16.85 7.74
N LYS A 310 -1.42 -16.83 8.44
CA LYS A 310 -2.75 -16.82 7.81
C LYS A 310 -2.99 -15.52 7.04
N SER A 311 -2.54 -14.39 7.55
CA SER A 311 -2.66 -13.09 6.89
C SER A 311 -1.84 -13.06 5.61
N LEU A 312 -0.60 -13.57 5.64
CA LEU A 312 0.21 -13.75 4.44
C LEU A 312 -0.45 -14.71 3.42
N GLN A 313 -1.11 -15.80 3.89
CA GLN A 313 -1.89 -16.70 3.02
C GLN A 313 -3.03 -15.96 2.33
N ILE A 314 -3.80 -15.18 3.10
CA ILE A 314 -4.96 -14.44 2.61
C ILE A 314 -4.53 -13.46 1.52
N VAL A 315 -3.55 -12.60 1.82
CA VAL A 315 -3.10 -11.57 0.87
C VAL A 315 -2.38 -12.18 -0.32
N GLY A 316 -1.44 -13.11 -0.10
CA GLY A 316 -0.66 -13.72 -1.17
C GLY A 316 -1.53 -14.50 -2.15
N SER A 317 -2.48 -15.31 -1.66
CA SER A 317 -3.42 -16.01 -2.54
C SER A 317 -4.34 -15.04 -3.30
N THR A 318 -4.78 -13.96 -2.65
CA THR A 318 -5.63 -12.94 -3.29
C THR A 318 -4.86 -12.22 -4.40
N MET A 319 -3.60 -11.87 -4.18
CA MET A 319 -2.77 -11.24 -5.22
C MET A 319 -2.56 -12.17 -6.43
N LEU A 320 -2.26 -13.44 -6.19
CA LEU A 320 -2.12 -14.43 -7.27
C LEU A 320 -3.44 -14.65 -8.03
N GLU A 321 -4.59 -14.66 -7.34
CA GLU A 321 -5.90 -14.74 -8.02
C GLU A 321 -6.22 -13.44 -8.77
N THR A 322 -5.84 -12.27 -8.24
CA THR A 322 -5.97 -10.99 -8.92
C THR A 322 -5.23 -11.01 -10.27
N ILE A 323 -3.99 -11.51 -10.31
CA ILE A 323 -3.24 -11.69 -11.56
C ILE A 323 -4.03 -12.57 -12.54
N ARG A 324 -4.58 -13.71 -12.07
CA ARG A 324 -5.36 -14.64 -12.91
C ARG A 324 -6.64 -14.00 -13.47
N ILE A 325 -7.29 -13.13 -12.71
CA ILE A 325 -8.45 -12.38 -13.18
C ILE A 325 -8.01 -11.37 -14.24
N LEU A 326 -6.99 -10.55 -13.96
CA LEU A 326 -6.46 -9.56 -14.90
C LEU A 326 -5.98 -10.19 -16.20
N ASP A 327 -5.38 -11.36 -16.14
CA ASP A 327 -4.95 -12.12 -17.32
C ASP A 327 -6.11 -12.52 -18.23
N LYS A 328 -7.30 -12.67 -17.69
CA LYS A 328 -8.50 -13.09 -18.45
C LYS A 328 -9.40 -11.92 -18.84
N MET A 329 -9.15 -10.74 -18.29
CA MET A 329 -9.86 -9.50 -18.68
C MET A 329 -9.27 -8.97 -19.99
N ASP A 330 -10.12 -8.78 -21.01
CA ASP A 330 -9.74 -8.18 -22.28
C ASP A 330 -10.97 -7.50 -22.93
N PRO A 331 -10.96 -6.17 -23.10
CA PRO A 331 -9.91 -5.24 -22.62
C PRO A 331 -9.98 -5.00 -21.11
N LEU A 332 -8.87 -4.58 -20.53
CA LEU A 332 -8.89 -3.99 -19.20
C LEU A 332 -9.63 -2.65 -19.22
N PRO A 333 -10.28 -2.23 -18.12
CA PRO A 333 -10.89 -0.91 -18.03
C PRO A 333 -9.89 0.20 -18.35
N PRO A 334 -10.36 1.32 -18.92
CA PRO A 334 -9.49 2.45 -19.20
C PRO A 334 -8.86 3.01 -17.91
N LYS A 335 -7.72 3.65 -18.09
CA LYS A 335 -6.99 4.32 -17.03
C LYS A 335 -7.78 5.47 -16.43
#